data_abe2de76e530555dc853cde323ac2e8e
#
_entry.id   abe2de76e530555dc853cde323ac2e8e
#
_cell.length_a   1.000
_cell.length_b   1.000
_cell.length_c   1.000
_cell.angle_alpha   90.00
_cell.angle_beta   90.00
_cell.angle_gamma   90.00
#
_symmetry.space_group_name_H-M   'P 1'
#
loop_
_entity.id
_entity.type
_entity.pdbx_description
1 polymer ?
#
loop_
_entity_poly.entity_id
_entity_poly.type
_entity_poly.pdbx_seq_one_letter_code
_entity_poly.pdbx_strand_id
1 'polypeptide(L)'
;AGTDIVLEIDWQGAAQVQALYPEAVSIFVVPPSLEVLQQRLQTRGKDSAATIERRLAAARSELAHAGQFQYIIVNQDFEQARQQLVSIADSARCRFRQQAAQNASLFQSLGMTA
;
A
#
# COMPACT_ATOMS: atom_id res chain seq x y z
N ALA A 1 18.61 0.51 -8.06
CA ALA A 1 19.17 -0.38 -7.82
C ALA A 1 18.89 -1.55 -6.86
N GLY A 2 17.85 -2.27 -6.97
CA GLY A 2 17.64 -3.52 -6.27
C GLY A 2 17.23 -3.46 -4.80
N THR A 3 17.05 -2.26 -4.24
CA THR A 3 16.59 -2.11 -2.87
C THR A 3 15.15 -1.59 -2.90
N ASP A 4 14.25 -2.30 -2.21
CA ASP A 4 12.87 -1.86 -2.06
C ASP A 4 12.78 -0.87 -0.92
N ILE A 5 12.02 0.20 -1.13
CA ILE A 5 11.72 1.21 -0.11
C ILE A 5 10.23 1.16 0.15
N VAL A 6 9.85 1.03 1.43
CA VAL A 6 8.45 1.02 1.84
C VAL A 6 8.17 2.30 2.62
N LEU A 7 7.12 3.00 2.22
CA LEU A 7 6.69 4.24 2.88
C LEU A 7 5.29 4.04 3.46
N GLU A 8 5.10 4.44 4.71
CA GLU A 8 3.78 4.50 5.34
C GLU A 8 3.36 5.97 5.38
N ILE A 9 2.48 6.35 4.48
CA ILE A 9 2.11 7.76 4.29
C ILE A 9 0.60 7.88 4.07
N ASP A 10 0.10 9.10 4.25
CA ASP A 10 -1.32 9.38 3.97
C ASP A 10 -1.57 9.47 2.45
N TRP A 11 -2.85 9.67 2.08
CA TRP A 11 -3.22 9.73 0.67
C TRP A 11 -2.60 10.92 -0.05
N GLN A 12 -2.36 12.03 0.65
CA GLN A 12 -1.73 13.21 0.05
C GLN A 12 -0.27 12.93 -0.26
N GLY A 13 0.45 12.31 0.69
CA GLY A 13 1.83 11.88 0.47
C GLY A 13 1.93 10.84 -0.63
N ALA A 14 0.99 9.89 -0.68
CA ALA A 14 0.95 8.88 -1.73
C ALA A 14 0.77 9.52 -3.11
N ALA A 15 -0.09 10.54 -3.23
CA ALA A 15 -0.28 11.25 -4.48
C ALA A 15 1.00 11.96 -4.92
N GLN A 16 1.73 12.55 -3.98
CA GLN A 16 3.02 13.20 -4.27
C GLN A 16 4.06 12.20 -4.75
N VAL A 17 4.16 11.06 -4.07
CA VAL A 17 5.10 10.01 -4.45
C VAL A 17 4.76 9.46 -5.83
N GLN A 18 3.48 9.24 -6.11
CA GLN A 18 3.04 8.74 -7.40
C GLN A 18 3.37 9.72 -8.54
N ALA A 19 3.28 11.03 -8.28
CA ALA A 19 3.63 12.04 -9.26
C ALA A 19 5.12 12.07 -9.56
N LEU A 20 5.95 11.89 -8.52
CA LEU A 20 7.41 11.90 -8.67
C LEU A 20 7.94 10.56 -9.18
N TYR A 21 7.30 9.47 -8.81
CA TYR A 21 7.72 8.11 -9.18
C TYR A 21 6.52 7.36 -9.75
N PRO A 22 6.23 7.52 -11.04
CA PRO A 22 5.03 6.91 -11.64
C PRO A 22 5.00 5.38 -11.53
N GLU A 23 6.15 4.75 -11.32
CA GLU A 23 6.23 3.29 -11.18
C GLU A 23 6.06 2.81 -9.74
N ALA A 24 5.91 3.72 -8.80
CA ALA A 24 5.66 3.34 -7.41
C ALA A 24 4.35 2.57 -7.29
N VAL A 25 4.37 1.53 -6.46
CA VAL A 25 3.17 0.73 -6.18
C VAL A 25 2.49 1.33 -4.96
N SER A 26 1.22 1.66 -5.11
CA SER A 26 0.42 2.21 -4.02
C SER A 26 -0.61 1.19 -3.54
N ILE A 27 -0.63 0.96 -2.24
CA ILE A 27 -1.49 -0.03 -1.60
C ILE A 27 -2.22 0.65 -0.45
N PHE A 28 -3.53 0.52 -0.42
CA PHE A 28 -4.34 1.03 0.68
C PHE A 28 -4.89 -0.16 1.47
N VAL A 29 -4.62 -0.17 2.78
CA VAL A 29 -5.11 -1.23 3.66
C VAL A 29 -6.35 -0.71 4.38
N VAL A 30 -7.46 -1.42 4.22
CA VAL A 30 -8.74 -1.01 4.81
C VAL A 30 -9.20 -2.02 5.84
N PRO A 31 -9.94 -1.57 6.88
CA PRO A 31 -10.57 -2.51 7.82
C PRO A 31 -11.76 -3.19 7.14
N PRO A 32 -12.22 -4.32 7.70
CA PRO A 32 -13.39 -5.02 7.13
C PRO A 32 -14.70 -4.27 7.33
N SER A 33 -14.77 -3.36 8.31
CA SER A 33 -15.93 -2.51 8.54
C SER A 33 -15.53 -1.34 9.43
N LEU A 34 -16.38 -0.32 9.47
CA LEU A 34 -16.16 0.82 10.38
C LEU A 34 -16.35 0.40 11.84
N GLU A 35 -17.23 -0.55 12.11
CA GLU A 35 -17.43 -1.08 13.46
C GLU A 35 -16.18 -1.76 13.98
N VAL A 36 -15.53 -2.57 13.15
CA VAL A 36 -14.26 -3.23 13.53
C VAL A 36 -13.18 -2.19 13.75
N LEU A 37 -13.10 -1.16 12.92
CA LEU A 37 -12.14 -0.09 13.10
C LEU A 37 -12.37 0.62 14.44
N GLN A 38 -13.60 0.93 14.76
CA GLN A 38 -13.95 1.56 16.03
C GLN A 38 -13.55 0.69 17.21
N GLN A 39 -13.84 -0.61 17.15
CA GLN A 39 -13.46 -1.57 18.19
C GLN A 39 -11.94 -1.62 18.36
N ARG A 40 -11.20 -1.65 17.26
CA ARG A 40 -9.72 -1.66 17.31
C ARG A 40 -9.17 -0.39 17.95
N LEU A 41 -9.75 0.76 17.65
CA LEU A 41 -9.34 2.02 18.25
C LEU A 41 -9.65 2.06 19.75
N GLN A 42 -10.81 1.54 20.15
CA GLN A 42 -11.20 1.46 21.57
C GLN A 42 -10.29 0.52 22.35
N THR A 43 -9.98 -0.64 21.77
CA THR A 43 -9.13 -1.66 22.40
C THR A 43 -7.70 -1.17 22.61
N ARG A 44 -7.20 -0.37 21.72
CA ARG A 44 -5.85 0.20 21.85
C ARG A 44 -5.71 1.10 23.06
N GLY A 45 -6.85 1.48 23.62
CA GLY A 45 -6.59 2.31 24.44
C GLY A 45 -7.13 3.03 25.48
N LYS A 46 -6.63 3.97 25.66
CA LYS A 46 -6.66 4.92 26.73
C LYS A 46 -7.12 6.26 26.19
N ASP A 47 -7.62 6.26 24.96
CA ASP A 47 -8.07 7.46 24.30
C ASP A 47 -9.48 7.81 24.75
N SER A 48 -9.74 9.11 24.88
CA SER A 48 -11.08 9.61 25.16
C SER A 48 -12.01 9.35 23.98
N ALA A 49 -13.32 9.40 24.23
CA ALA A 49 -14.32 9.28 23.18
C ALA A 49 -14.12 10.34 22.08
N ALA A 50 -13.74 11.55 22.46
CA ALA A 50 -13.49 12.63 21.51
C ALA A 50 -12.30 12.31 20.59
N THR A 51 -11.25 11.69 21.13
CA THR A 51 -10.09 11.29 20.35
C THR A 51 -10.45 10.17 19.35
N ILE A 52 -11.25 9.20 19.78
CA ILE A 52 -11.73 8.12 18.93
C ILE A 52 -12.58 8.68 17.79
N GLU A 53 -13.47 9.60 18.08
CA GLU A 53 -14.29 10.27 17.06
C GLU A 53 -13.45 10.99 16.01
N ARG A 54 -12.41 11.69 16.44
CA ARG A 54 -11.50 12.37 15.51
C ARG A 54 -10.75 11.38 14.62
N ARG A 55 -10.31 10.25 15.20
CA ARG A 55 -9.61 9.21 14.43
C ARG A 55 -10.53 8.53 13.43
N LEU A 56 -11.80 8.31 13.81
CA LEU A 56 -12.79 7.77 12.88
C LEU A 56 -13.08 8.73 11.74
N ALA A 57 -13.18 10.03 12.03
CA ALA A 57 -13.39 11.03 11.00
C ALA A 57 -12.21 11.10 10.04
N ALA A 58 -10.98 11.04 10.56
CA ALA A 58 -9.77 11.00 9.74
C ALA A 58 -9.74 9.75 8.88
N ALA A 59 -10.11 8.60 9.43
CA ALA A 59 -10.15 7.35 8.69
C ALA A 59 -11.18 7.41 7.55
N ARG A 60 -12.36 8.00 7.79
CA ARG A 60 -13.36 8.18 6.73
C ARG A 60 -12.85 9.07 5.61
N SER A 61 -12.11 10.12 5.94
CA SER A 61 -11.48 10.97 4.95
C SER A 61 -10.47 10.20 4.10
N GLU A 62 -9.64 9.38 4.74
CA GLU A 62 -8.68 8.52 4.04
C GLU A 62 -9.41 7.52 3.13
N LEU A 63 -10.46 6.89 3.62
CA LEU A 63 -11.23 5.91 2.85
C LEU A 63 -11.84 6.53 1.60
N ALA A 64 -12.23 7.79 1.65
CA ALA A 64 -12.79 8.49 0.50
C ALA A 64 -11.79 8.61 -0.66
N HIS A 65 -10.49 8.51 -0.37
CA HIS A 65 -9.44 8.59 -1.37
C HIS A 65 -8.87 7.23 -1.76
N ALA A 66 -9.48 6.14 -1.30
CA ALA A 66 -8.99 4.78 -1.56
C ALA A 66 -8.89 4.46 -3.05
N GLY A 67 -9.80 5.01 -3.85
CA GLY A 67 -9.80 4.77 -5.29
C GLY A 67 -8.59 5.32 -6.03
N GLN A 68 -7.80 6.18 -5.40
CA GLN A 68 -6.57 6.71 -5.97
C GLN A 68 -5.39 5.74 -5.86
N PHE A 69 -5.53 4.70 -5.06
CA PHE A 69 -4.49 3.69 -4.88
C PHE A 69 -4.66 2.59 -5.91
N GLN A 70 -3.54 1.96 -6.26
CA GLN A 70 -3.56 0.87 -7.26
C GLN A 70 -4.14 -0.41 -6.68
N TYR A 71 -3.90 -0.67 -5.40
CA TYR A 71 -4.32 -1.90 -4.74
C TYR A 71 -5.00 -1.60 -3.42
N ILE A 72 -5.99 -2.42 -3.11
CA ILE A 72 -6.70 -2.37 -1.83
C ILE A 72 -6.53 -3.73 -1.16
N ILE A 73 -6.12 -3.71 0.10
CA ILE A 73 -6.07 -4.92 0.93
C ILE A 73 -7.10 -4.77 2.04
N VAL A 74 -8.04 -5.70 2.11
CA VAL A 74 -9.01 -5.72 3.21
C VAL A 74 -8.39 -6.51 4.36
N ASN A 75 -8.11 -5.83 5.46
CA ASN A 75 -7.44 -6.42 6.62
C ASN A 75 -8.48 -7.06 7.55
N GLN A 76 -9.08 -8.15 7.10
CA GLN A 76 -9.98 -8.97 7.89
C GLN A 76 -9.22 -10.07 8.63
N ASP A 77 -8.35 -10.76 7.92
CA ASP A 77 -7.43 -11.76 8.47
C ASP A 77 -6.01 -11.26 8.23
N PHE A 78 -5.24 -11.11 9.31
CA PHE A 78 -3.88 -10.56 9.23
C PHE A 78 -2.98 -11.39 8.30
N GLU A 79 -3.04 -12.73 8.40
CA GLU A 79 -2.19 -13.59 7.56
C GLU A 79 -2.55 -13.48 6.09
N GLN A 80 -3.84 -13.42 5.77
CA GLN A 80 -4.27 -13.25 4.39
C GLN A 80 -3.84 -11.88 3.85
N ALA A 81 -4.00 -10.83 4.65
CA ALA A 81 -3.56 -9.48 4.26
C ALA A 81 -2.06 -9.44 4.01
N ARG A 82 -1.28 -10.10 4.88
CA ARG A 82 0.17 -10.19 4.72
C ARG A 82 0.54 -10.92 3.43
N GLN A 83 -0.11 -12.03 3.14
CA GLN A 83 0.14 -12.79 1.91
C GLN A 83 -0.19 -11.95 0.68
N GLN A 84 -1.28 -11.19 0.71
CA GLN A 84 -1.64 -10.32 -0.41
C GLN A 84 -0.59 -9.22 -0.61
N LEU A 85 -0.11 -8.63 0.47
CA LEU A 85 0.94 -7.62 0.39
C LEU A 85 2.21 -8.19 -0.25
N VAL A 86 2.64 -9.37 0.18
CA VAL A 86 3.82 -10.05 -0.38
C VAL A 86 3.59 -10.36 -1.85
N SER A 87 2.40 -10.84 -2.22
CA SER A 87 2.06 -11.15 -3.61
C SER A 87 2.13 -9.92 -4.51
N ILE A 88 1.64 -8.78 -4.03
CA ILE A 88 1.70 -7.53 -4.78
C ILE A 88 3.16 -7.10 -4.97
N ALA A 89 3.97 -7.19 -3.93
CA ALA A 89 5.39 -6.84 -4.00
C ALA A 89 6.13 -7.73 -4.99
N ASP A 90 5.88 -9.04 -4.93
CA ASP A 90 6.52 -9.99 -5.84
C ASP A 90 6.08 -9.76 -7.28
N SER A 91 4.79 -9.51 -7.50
CA SER A 91 4.27 -9.18 -8.83
C SER A 91 4.93 -7.92 -9.39
N ALA A 92 5.09 -6.89 -8.57
CA ALA A 92 5.73 -5.64 -9.00
C ALA A 92 7.18 -5.87 -9.43
N ARG A 93 7.90 -6.77 -8.75
CA ARG A 93 9.28 -7.10 -9.12
C ARG A 93 9.37 -7.79 -10.47
N CYS A 94 8.30 -8.41 -10.93
CA CYS A 94 8.25 -9.10 -12.23
C CYS A 94 7.86 -8.18 -13.39
N ARG A 95 7.64 -6.90 -13.15
CA ARG A 95 7.38 -5.95 -14.23
C ARG A 95 8.57 -5.90 -15.16
N PHE A 96 8.31 -5.66 -16.44
CA PHE A 96 9.36 -5.68 -17.45
C PHE A 96 10.53 -4.77 -17.07
N ARG A 97 10.27 -3.53 -16.67
CA ARG A 97 11.35 -2.60 -16.31
C ARG A 97 12.15 -3.05 -15.11
N GLN A 98 11.50 -3.66 -14.12
CA GLN A 98 12.19 -4.18 -12.94
C GLN A 98 13.08 -5.36 -13.33
N GLN A 99 12.56 -6.28 -14.13
CA GLN A 99 13.33 -7.42 -14.59
C GLN A 99 14.50 -6.98 -15.50
N ALA A 100 14.27 -6.00 -16.35
CA ALA A 100 15.31 -5.46 -17.22
C ALA A 100 16.46 -4.85 -16.41
N ALA A 101 16.14 -4.14 -15.32
CA ALA A 101 17.15 -3.53 -14.46
C ALA A 101 17.97 -4.58 -13.72
N GLN A 102 17.32 -5.66 -13.25
CA GLN A 102 17.96 -6.73 -12.48
C GLN A 102 18.73 -7.71 -13.37
N ASN A 103 18.33 -7.85 -14.63
CA ASN A 103 18.86 -8.86 -15.55
C ASN A 103 19.33 -8.23 -16.85
N ALA A 104 20.00 -7.09 -16.75
CA ALA A 104 20.39 -6.31 -17.92
C ALA A 104 21.23 -7.12 -18.93
N SER A 105 22.22 -7.86 -18.43
CA SER A 105 23.09 -8.67 -19.30
C SER A 105 22.33 -9.78 -19.99
N LEU A 106 21.44 -10.45 -19.26
CA LEU A 106 20.60 -11.50 -19.83
C LEU A 106 19.69 -10.95 -20.91
N PHE A 107 19.01 -9.86 -20.63
CA PHE A 107 18.09 -9.25 -21.59
C PHE A 107 18.82 -8.83 -22.86
N GLN A 108 19.99 -8.24 -22.70
CA GLN A 108 20.81 -7.85 -23.84
C GLN A 108 21.22 -9.08 -24.68
N SER A 109 21.64 -10.16 -24.02
CA SER A 109 22.03 -11.37 -24.72
C SER A 109 20.87 -12.04 -25.45
N LEU A 110 19.65 -11.84 -24.96
CA LEU A 110 18.43 -12.36 -25.58
C LEU A 110 17.86 -11.43 -26.65
N GLY A 111 18.49 -10.28 -26.89
CA GLY A 111 18.00 -9.32 -27.86
C GLY A 111 16.78 -8.53 -27.40
N MET A 112 16.54 -8.48 -26.09
CA MET A 112 15.40 -7.75 -25.52
C MET A 112 15.80 -6.31 -25.25
N THR A 113 14.93 -5.38 -25.61
CA THR A 113 15.12 -3.94 -25.34
C THR A 113 14.14 -3.50 -24.26
N ALA A 114 14.65 -2.66 -23.37
CA ALA A 114 13.82 -2.09 -22.31
C ALA A 114 12.97 -0.92 -22.82
#